data_a13f812fcd35c8361a2f50341988ffce
#
_entry.id   a13f812fcd35c8361a2f50341988ffce
#
_cell.length_a   1.000
_cell.length_b   1.000
_cell.length_c   1.000
_cell.angle_alpha   90.00
_cell.angle_beta   90.00
_cell.angle_gamma   90.00
#
_symmetry.space_group_name_H-M   'P 1'
#
loop_
_entity.id
_entity.type
_entity.pdbx_description
1 polymer ?
#
loop_
_entity_poly.entity_id
_entity_poly.type
_entity_poly.pdbx_seq_one_letter_code
_entity_poly.pdbx_strand_id
1 'polypeptide(L)'
;MAVSTVISQKELERVAALAYEGETLKVLLANVGVTGYTAQSTVANWQSVELASSNGYVRYSTVIGTGSYNSTTGRYELPPIDAEFTASGVGLTYDTIVAYVDGSTYPHSVITESPNIALQAGQVQTYRISLITDD
;
A
#
# COMPACT_ATOMS: atom_id res chain seq x y z
N MET A 1 -42.84 13.59 3.49
CA MET A 1 -41.63 14.23 3.00
C MET A 1 -40.43 13.33 3.26
N ALA A 2 -39.61 13.10 2.25
CA ALA A 2 -38.40 12.33 2.41
C ALA A 2 -37.27 13.26 2.92
N VAL A 3 -36.56 12.79 3.92
CA VAL A 3 -35.39 13.49 4.45
C VAL A 3 -34.14 12.73 4.04
N SER A 4 -33.22 13.41 3.39
CA SER A 4 -31.95 12.79 3.01
C SER A 4 -30.82 13.35 3.89
N THR A 5 -29.90 12.47 4.26
CA THR A 5 -28.72 12.84 5.04
C THR A 5 -27.52 12.86 4.12
N VAL A 6 -26.77 13.95 4.16
CA VAL A 6 -25.53 14.08 3.42
C VAL A 6 -24.38 14.10 4.42
N ILE A 7 -23.45 13.14 4.28
CA ILE A 7 -22.27 13.07 5.11
C ILE A 7 -21.17 13.86 4.42
N SER A 8 -20.53 14.78 5.14
CA SER A 8 -19.48 15.58 4.56
C SER A 8 -18.26 14.73 4.20
N GLN A 9 -17.53 15.14 3.16
CA GLN A 9 -16.31 14.47 2.75
C GLN A 9 -15.29 14.38 3.88
N LYS A 10 -15.17 15.47 4.66
CA LYS A 10 -14.26 15.49 5.81
C LYS A 10 -14.62 14.42 6.84
N GLU A 11 -15.90 14.20 7.11
CA GLU A 11 -16.33 13.16 8.05
C GLU A 11 -16.08 11.76 7.50
N LEU A 12 -16.32 11.54 6.22
CA LEU A 12 -16.01 10.26 5.58
C LEU A 12 -14.51 9.95 5.67
N GLU A 13 -13.67 10.95 5.44
CA GLU A 13 -12.22 10.78 5.53
C GLU A 13 -11.78 10.52 6.96
N ARG A 14 -12.39 11.20 7.94
CA ARG A 14 -12.09 10.98 9.36
C ARG A 14 -12.43 9.55 9.77
N VAL A 15 -13.57 9.05 9.37
CA VAL A 15 -13.99 7.67 9.67
C VAL A 15 -13.04 6.68 9.02
N ALA A 16 -12.65 6.92 7.77
CA ALA A 16 -11.68 6.07 7.07
C ALA A 16 -10.33 6.09 7.79
N ALA A 17 -9.86 7.27 8.22
CA ALA A 17 -8.61 7.40 8.94
C ALA A 17 -8.61 6.61 10.25
N LEU A 18 -9.72 6.65 11.00
CA LEU A 18 -9.83 5.93 12.26
C LEU A 18 -9.69 4.42 12.08
N ALA A 19 -10.09 3.88 10.92
CA ALA A 19 -9.94 2.46 10.63
C ALA A 19 -8.47 2.06 10.43
N TYR A 20 -7.60 3.00 10.07
CA TYR A 20 -6.19 2.73 9.79
C TYR A 20 -5.25 3.16 10.90
N GLU A 21 -5.60 4.18 11.68
CA GLU A 21 -4.72 4.71 12.72
C GLU A 21 -4.30 3.62 13.71
N GLY A 22 -3.00 3.51 13.95
CA GLY A 22 -2.44 2.52 14.88
C GLY A 22 -2.30 1.12 14.33
N GLU A 23 -2.86 0.85 13.16
CA GLU A 23 -2.70 -0.44 12.49
C GLU A 23 -1.33 -0.53 11.83
N THR A 24 -0.88 -1.74 11.53
CA THR A 24 0.39 -1.95 10.84
C THR A 24 0.12 -2.09 9.35
N LEU A 25 0.76 -1.24 8.55
CA LEU A 25 0.73 -1.35 7.09
C LEU A 25 1.95 -2.13 6.63
N LYS A 26 1.73 -3.08 5.73
CA LYS A 26 2.80 -3.85 5.10
C LYS A 26 2.74 -3.68 3.60
N VAL A 27 3.91 -3.66 2.97
CA VAL A 27 4.02 -3.56 1.51
C VAL A 27 4.96 -4.68 1.05
N LEU A 28 4.47 -5.50 0.13
CA LEU A 28 5.25 -6.59 -0.44
C LEU A 28 5.48 -6.37 -1.93
N LEU A 29 6.55 -6.97 -2.43
CA LEU A 29 6.86 -7.03 -3.85
C LEU A 29 6.63 -8.46 -4.34
N ALA A 30 6.03 -8.59 -5.51
CA ALA A 30 5.77 -9.88 -6.12
C ALA A 30 6.14 -9.86 -7.60
N ASN A 31 6.52 -11.01 -8.14
CA ASN A 31 6.76 -11.15 -9.57
C ASN A 31 5.84 -12.26 -10.07
N VAL A 32 4.68 -11.86 -10.55
CA VAL A 32 3.60 -12.80 -10.87
C VAL A 32 3.47 -13.12 -12.36
N GLY A 33 4.02 -12.26 -13.24
CA GLY A 33 3.79 -12.39 -14.66
C GLY A 33 2.29 -12.34 -14.97
N VAL A 34 1.80 -13.37 -15.65
CA VAL A 34 0.38 -13.48 -16.05
C VAL A 34 -0.34 -14.53 -15.21
N THR A 35 -0.42 -14.33 -13.91
CA THR A 35 -1.05 -15.29 -13.00
C THR A 35 -2.57 -15.16 -12.91
N GLY A 36 -3.13 -14.04 -13.36
CA GLY A 36 -4.55 -13.74 -13.18
C GLY A 36 -4.91 -13.16 -11.82
N TYR A 37 -3.95 -12.89 -10.95
CA TYR A 37 -4.22 -12.20 -9.69
C TYR A 37 -4.59 -10.75 -9.96
N THR A 38 -5.55 -10.24 -9.18
CA THR A 38 -6.10 -8.89 -9.33
C THR A 38 -6.17 -8.20 -7.97
N ALA A 39 -6.63 -6.95 -7.96
CA ALA A 39 -6.87 -6.22 -6.71
C ALA A 39 -7.90 -6.91 -5.81
N GLN A 40 -8.72 -7.80 -6.35
CA GLN A 40 -9.69 -8.60 -5.59
C GLN A 40 -9.11 -9.90 -5.04
N SER A 41 -7.88 -10.25 -5.42
CA SER A 41 -7.18 -11.41 -4.86
C SER A 41 -6.85 -11.14 -3.40
N THR A 42 -6.80 -12.20 -2.59
CA THR A 42 -6.54 -12.05 -1.15
C THR A 42 -5.08 -11.73 -0.86
N VAL A 43 -4.81 -11.21 0.32
CA VAL A 43 -3.44 -11.00 0.80
C VAL A 43 -2.67 -12.33 0.77
N ALA A 44 -3.30 -13.44 1.16
CA ALA A 44 -2.66 -14.75 1.14
C ALA A 44 -2.25 -15.17 -0.28
N ASN A 45 -3.07 -14.87 -1.29
CA ASN A 45 -2.71 -15.10 -2.69
C ASN A 45 -1.43 -14.35 -3.06
N TRP A 46 -1.35 -13.07 -2.72
CA TRP A 46 -0.20 -12.24 -3.02
C TRP A 46 1.06 -12.69 -2.26
N GLN A 47 0.91 -13.09 -1.00
CA GLN A 47 2.03 -13.60 -0.22
C GLN A 47 2.63 -14.87 -0.83
N SER A 48 1.82 -15.68 -1.49
CA SER A 48 2.29 -16.93 -2.11
C SER A 48 3.21 -16.67 -3.32
N VAL A 49 3.18 -15.47 -3.89
CA VAL A 49 4.03 -15.07 -5.03
C VAL A 49 4.99 -13.95 -4.68
N GLU A 50 5.12 -13.65 -3.40
CA GLU A 50 6.06 -12.65 -2.90
C GLU A 50 7.49 -13.04 -3.20
N LEU A 51 8.37 -12.05 -3.42
CA LEU A 51 9.79 -12.30 -3.61
C LEU A 51 10.40 -13.00 -2.41
N ALA A 52 11.41 -13.83 -2.65
CA ALA A 52 12.15 -14.48 -1.57
C ALA A 52 12.90 -13.43 -0.73
N SER A 53 13.08 -13.72 0.56
CA SER A 53 13.83 -12.85 1.49
C SER A 53 15.34 -12.96 1.22
N SER A 54 15.75 -12.53 0.03
CA SER A 54 17.13 -12.56 -0.44
C SER A 54 17.40 -11.33 -1.29
N ASN A 55 18.66 -11.08 -1.60
CA ASN A 55 19.09 -9.94 -2.42
C ASN A 55 18.60 -8.60 -1.87
N GLY A 56 18.54 -8.47 -0.55
CA GLY A 56 18.12 -7.25 0.12
C GLY A 56 16.61 -7.08 0.26
N TYR A 57 15.79 -7.97 -0.28
CA TYR A 57 14.35 -7.83 -0.14
C TYR A 57 13.90 -8.13 1.28
N VAL A 58 13.20 -7.15 1.86
CA VAL A 58 12.48 -7.27 3.12
C VAL A 58 11.13 -6.63 2.93
N ARG A 59 10.07 -7.33 3.34
CA ARG A 59 8.73 -6.75 3.31
C ARG A 59 8.71 -5.48 4.16
N TYR A 60 8.22 -4.39 3.59
CA TYR A 60 8.13 -3.13 4.33
C TYR A 60 7.01 -3.20 5.36
N SER A 61 7.26 -2.65 6.55
CA SER A 61 6.28 -2.64 7.63
C SER A 61 6.40 -1.33 8.41
N THR A 62 5.28 -0.70 8.69
CA THR A 62 5.24 0.51 9.51
C THR A 62 3.90 0.62 10.23
N VAL A 63 3.89 1.29 11.38
CA VAL A 63 2.65 1.61 12.08
C VAL A 63 2.08 2.90 11.49
N ILE A 64 0.79 2.87 11.17
CA ILE A 64 0.11 4.03 10.59
C ILE A 64 -0.08 5.07 11.68
N GLY A 65 0.36 6.31 11.42
CA GLY A 65 0.26 7.39 12.37
C GLY A 65 -1.16 7.94 12.52
N THR A 66 -1.32 8.87 13.44
CA THR A 66 -2.59 9.54 13.71
C THR A 66 -2.88 10.56 12.61
N GLY A 67 -4.13 10.56 12.12
CA GLY A 67 -4.57 11.52 11.13
C GLY A 67 -4.84 12.90 11.72
N SER A 68 -4.94 13.89 10.86
CA SER A 68 -5.25 15.25 11.26
C SER A 68 -5.99 15.97 10.13
N TYR A 69 -6.71 17.04 10.52
CA TYR A 69 -7.39 17.88 9.56
C TYR A 69 -6.42 18.91 8.98
N ASN A 70 -6.35 18.96 7.66
CA ASN A 70 -5.53 19.95 6.95
C ASN A 70 -6.43 21.10 6.52
N SER A 71 -6.27 22.26 7.16
CA SER A 71 -7.11 23.43 6.88
C SER A 71 -6.84 24.05 5.50
N THR A 72 -5.68 23.78 4.92
CA THR A 72 -5.34 24.27 3.58
C THR A 72 -6.10 23.53 2.51
N THR A 73 -6.15 22.18 2.61
CA THR A 73 -6.84 21.34 1.62
C THR A 73 -8.31 21.12 1.97
N GLY A 74 -8.71 21.39 3.22
CA GLY A 74 -10.05 21.09 3.71
C GLY A 74 -10.30 19.61 3.96
N ARG A 75 -9.24 18.79 4.00
CA ARG A 75 -9.32 17.32 4.06
C ARG A 75 -8.75 16.81 5.38
N TYR A 76 -9.27 15.68 5.81
CA TYR A 76 -8.69 14.91 6.91
C TYR A 76 -7.68 13.93 6.30
N GLU A 77 -6.44 13.97 6.79
CA GLU A 77 -5.34 13.26 6.16
C GLU A 77 -4.60 12.38 7.16
N LEU A 78 -4.12 11.24 6.68
CA LEU A 78 -3.15 10.42 7.40
C LEU A 78 -1.74 10.81 6.97
N PRO A 79 -0.72 10.64 7.85
CA PRO A 79 0.66 10.89 7.47
C PRO A 79 1.03 10.07 6.24
N PRO A 80 1.83 10.61 5.32
CA PRO A 80 2.26 9.86 4.13
C PRO A 80 3.16 8.70 4.55
N ILE A 81 3.08 7.62 3.78
CA ILE A 81 3.88 6.41 4.00
C ILE A 81 4.72 6.19 2.75
N ASP A 82 6.04 6.15 2.94
CA ASP A 82 7.00 5.91 1.86
C ASP A 82 7.65 4.55 2.10
N ALA A 83 7.20 3.55 1.36
CA ALA A 83 7.76 2.20 1.43
C ALA A 83 9.03 2.15 0.59
N GLU A 84 10.16 1.84 1.23
CA GLU A 84 11.47 1.85 0.59
C GLU A 84 12.01 0.43 0.50
N PHE A 85 12.55 0.10 -0.67
CA PHE A 85 13.18 -1.19 -0.94
C PHE A 85 14.57 -0.97 -1.51
N THR A 86 15.56 -1.64 -0.94
CA THR A 86 16.95 -1.56 -1.39
C THR A 86 17.41 -2.90 -1.91
N ALA A 87 17.84 -2.95 -3.16
CA ALA A 87 18.33 -4.18 -3.77
C ALA A 87 19.80 -4.42 -3.42
N SER A 88 20.17 -5.69 -3.32
CA SER A 88 21.57 -6.11 -3.14
C SER A 88 21.80 -7.41 -3.90
N GLY A 89 23.01 -7.95 -3.83
CA GLY A 89 23.34 -9.21 -4.49
C GLY A 89 23.11 -9.16 -6.00
N VAL A 90 22.24 -10.02 -6.51
CA VAL A 90 21.89 -10.04 -7.94
C VAL A 90 20.75 -9.09 -8.30
N GLY A 91 20.26 -8.32 -7.32
CA GLY A 91 19.18 -7.37 -7.54
C GLY A 91 17.80 -7.98 -7.32
N LEU A 92 16.78 -7.14 -7.53
CA LEU A 92 15.38 -7.52 -7.37
C LEU A 92 14.64 -7.33 -8.69
N THR A 93 13.80 -8.29 -9.06
CA THR A 93 12.91 -8.18 -10.22
C THR A 93 11.49 -8.44 -9.75
N TYR A 94 10.59 -7.49 -10.03
CA TYR A 94 9.20 -7.60 -9.62
C TYR A 94 8.30 -6.86 -10.60
N ASP A 95 7.02 -7.19 -10.61
CA ASP A 95 6.03 -6.53 -11.46
C ASP A 95 4.82 -6.04 -10.67
N THR A 96 4.75 -6.32 -9.37
CA THR A 96 3.59 -5.95 -8.55
C THR A 96 4.02 -5.48 -7.17
N ILE A 97 3.39 -4.41 -6.72
CA ILE A 97 3.57 -3.83 -5.38
C ILE A 97 2.21 -3.93 -4.70
N VAL A 98 2.14 -4.61 -3.55
CA VAL A 98 0.89 -4.82 -2.82
C VAL A 98 1.01 -4.21 -1.43
N ALA A 99 0.11 -3.28 -1.12
CA ALA A 99 0.01 -2.67 0.22
C ALA A 99 -1.22 -3.24 0.92
N TYR A 100 -1.05 -3.66 2.17
CA TYR A 100 -2.14 -4.22 2.95
C TYR A 100 -1.98 -3.92 4.44
N VAL A 101 -3.10 -3.86 5.15
CA VAL A 101 -3.10 -3.75 6.60
C VAL A 101 -2.95 -5.16 7.18
N ASP A 102 -2.02 -5.31 8.14
CA ASP A 102 -1.74 -6.60 8.75
C ASP A 102 -3.02 -7.18 9.38
N GLY A 103 -3.31 -8.42 9.06
CA GLY A 103 -4.53 -9.11 9.49
C GLY A 103 -5.71 -8.98 8.54
N SER A 104 -5.63 -8.14 7.52
CA SER A 104 -6.70 -7.98 6.54
C SER A 104 -6.71 -9.13 5.54
N THR A 105 -7.91 -9.51 5.08
CA THR A 105 -8.07 -10.54 4.06
C THR A 105 -7.72 -10.02 2.68
N TYR A 106 -8.06 -8.75 2.39
CA TYR A 106 -7.85 -8.15 1.08
C TYR A 106 -6.84 -7.01 1.15
N PRO A 107 -6.06 -6.79 0.07
CA PRO A 107 -5.11 -5.69 0.04
C PRO A 107 -5.80 -4.34 -0.01
N HIS A 108 -5.09 -3.32 0.46
CA HIS A 108 -5.54 -1.94 0.31
C HIS A 108 -5.35 -1.47 -1.14
N SER A 109 -4.19 -1.77 -1.71
CA SER A 109 -3.88 -1.36 -3.08
C SER A 109 -2.91 -2.32 -3.73
N VAL A 110 -3.04 -2.45 -5.06
CA VAL A 110 -2.17 -3.28 -5.90
C VAL A 110 -1.73 -2.43 -7.07
N ILE A 111 -0.42 -2.31 -7.24
CA ILE A 111 0.17 -1.58 -8.36
C ILE A 111 0.89 -2.58 -9.24
N THR A 112 0.52 -2.63 -10.51
CA THR A 112 1.15 -3.52 -11.47
C THR A 112 1.99 -2.71 -12.44
N GLU A 113 3.22 -3.17 -12.69
CA GLU A 113 4.15 -2.54 -13.60
C GLU A 113 4.41 -3.46 -14.80
N SER A 114 4.43 -2.86 -16.00
CA SER A 114 4.73 -3.56 -17.24
C SER A 114 5.58 -2.68 -18.13
N PRO A 115 6.81 -3.11 -18.50
CA PRO A 115 7.46 -4.38 -18.08
C PRO A 115 7.83 -4.38 -16.61
N ASN A 116 8.32 -5.56 -16.13
CA ASN A 116 8.76 -5.67 -14.74
C ASN A 116 9.88 -4.67 -14.44
N ILE A 117 9.96 -4.31 -13.16
CA ILE A 117 11.03 -3.47 -12.64
C ILE A 117 12.18 -4.38 -12.22
N ALA A 118 13.39 -4.00 -12.63
CA ALA A 118 14.61 -4.69 -12.24
C ALA A 118 15.51 -3.70 -11.50
N LEU A 119 15.67 -3.88 -10.20
CA LEU A 119 16.58 -3.07 -9.39
C LEU A 119 17.93 -3.79 -9.32
N GLN A 120 18.98 -3.07 -9.66
CA GLN A 120 20.36 -3.56 -9.51
C GLN A 120 20.83 -3.37 -8.08
N ALA A 121 21.88 -4.11 -7.70
CA ALA A 121 22.45 -3.99 -6.36
C ALA A 121 22.82 -2.53 -6.04
N GLY A 122 22.38 -2.06 -4.87
CA GLY A 122 22.58 -0.70 -4.41
C GLY A 122 21.50 0.29 -4.81
N GLN A 123 20.59 -0.10 -5.71
CA GLN A 123 19.47 0.79 -6.09
C GLN A 123 18.37 0.74 -5.04
N VAL A 124 17.74 1.89 -4.84
CA VAL A 124 16.65 2.08 -3.89
C VAL A 124 15.42 2.55 -4.65
N GLN A 125 14.28 1.93 -4.37
CA GLN A 125 13.01 2.35 -4.92
C GLN A 125 12.05 2.64 -3.78
N THR A 126 11.37 3.79 -3.85
CA THR A 126 10.41 4.22 -2.84
C THR A 126 9.03 4.33 -3.47
N TYR A 127 8.02 3.78 -2.78
CA TYR A 127 6.62 3.88 -3.19
C TYR A 127 5.85 4.63 -2.13
N ARG A 128 5.17 5.71 -2.53
CA ARG A 128 4.30 6.45 -1.64
C ARG A 128 2.93 5.79 -1.63
N ILE A 129 2.49 5.38 -0.45
CA ILE A 129 1.18 4.74 -0.25
C ILE A 129 0.23 5.77 0.33
N SER A 130 -0.87 6.01 -0.37
CA SER A 130 -1.93 6.89 0.09
C SER A 130 -3.09 6.01 0.56
N LEU A 131 -3.40 6.07 1.86
CA LEU A 131 -4.45 5.22 2.44
C LEU A 131 -5.85 5.81 2.24
N ILE A 132 -5.92 7.13 2.12
CA ILE A 132 -7.15 7.83 1.83
C ILE A 132 -6.94 8.58 0.53
N THR A 133 -7.71 8.24 -0.50
CA THR A 133 -7.56 8.87 -1.80
C THR A 133 -8.33 10.17 -1.88
N ASP A 134 -7.89 11.02 -2.77
CA ASP A 134 -8.31 12.41 -2.92
C ASP A 134 -9.11 12.63 -4.20
N ASP A 135 -9.80 11.67 -4.64
CA ASP A 135 -10.53 11.73 -5.91
C ASP A 135 -11.63 12.77 -5.97
#